data_a2f437c6ddc6e776ed618a59cf192af4
#
_entry.id   a2f437c6ddc6e776ed618a59cf192af4
#
_cell.length_a   1.000
_cell.length_b   1.000
_cell.length_c   1.000
_cell.angle_alpha   90.00
_cell.angle_beta   90.00
_cell.angle_gamma   90.00
#
_symmetry.space_group_name_H-M   'P 1'
#
loop_
_entity.id
_entity.type
_entity.pdbx_description
1 polymer ?
#
loop_
_entity_poly.entity_id
_entity_poly.type
_entity_poly.pdbx_seq_one_letter_code
_entity_poly.pdbx_strand_id
1 'polypeptide(L)'
;MANSIHISRRALRKNVFLTLLMIVVLSVSEVRAQYDVVFSHYFDMETSFNPGAAGKDPKLNINAAYAMDMAGFEHNPQTAYISADMPFRFLNATHGCGLEFTNDKLGLFNHTRLSILYANQQRLFGGTLGIGLQLSLLAEKFDGSELDLDVGSDPAFTTSQVNGQAIDFSAGLYYSRKAFYVGLSAKHLTSPKVELGELNELQVSASYYATAGYTFKLRNPMLQVKTSALAYTDGVMTRADITGRLIYTSEKRKMYGGISYSPTNSVTALLGMDIRGIHVGYAYECYTNGISPGNGSHELFVGYKMDLNIVKKGKNLHKSVRFL
;
A
#
# COMPACT_ATOMS: atom_id res chain seq x y z
N MET A 1 -35.55 14.47 -52.64
CA MET A 1 -35.99 14.39 -51.22
C MET A 1 -34.76 14.58 -50.34
N ALA A 2 -34.57 15.77 -49.79
CA ALA A 2 -33.44 16.08 -48.92
C ALA A 2 -33.94 16.00 -47.46
N ASN A 3 -33.52 14.97 -46.72
CA ASN A 3 -33.77 14.87 -45.31
C ASN A 3 -32.82 15.80 -44.55
N SER A 4 -33.33 16.95 -44.11
CA SER A 4 -32.61 17.83 -43.17
C SER A 4 -32.63 17.24 -41.77
N ILE A 5 -31.46 16.78 -41.28
CA ILE A 5 -31.29 16.31 -39.92
C ILE A 5 -31.31 17.53 -38.98
N HIS A 6 -32.43 17.77 -38.32
CA HIS A 6 -32.58 18.80 -37.28
C HIS A 6 -31.91 18.31 -35.98
N ILE A 7 -30.60 18.56 -35.81
CA ILE A 7 -29.92 18.35 -34.55
C ILE A 7 -30.37 19.45 -33.59
N SER A 8 -31.04 19.07 -32.50
CA SER A 8 -31.48 20.01 -31.47
C SER A 8 -30.26 20.77 -30.91
N ARG A 9 -30.35 22.11 -30.85
CA ARG A 9 -29.29 23.00 -30.29
C ARG A 9 -28.88 22.58 -28.88
N ARG A 10 -29.75 21.93 -28.09
CA ARG A 10 -29.45 21.37 -26.75
C ARG A 10 -28.57 20.13 -26.85
N ALA A 11 -28.79 19.24 -27.80
CA ALA A 11 -27.94 18.05 -28.02
C ALA A 11 -26.55 18.46 -28.50
N LEU A 12 -26.46 19.46 -29.39
CA LEU A 12 -25.18 20.00 -29.85
C LEU A 12 -24.37 20.62 -28.70
N ARG A 13 -25.00 21.43 -27.84
CA ARG A 13 -24.33 22.02 -26.65
C ARG A 13 -23.87 20.96 -25.64
N LYS A 14 -24.65 19.91 -25.42
CA LYS A 14 -24.29 18.81 -24.52
C LYS A 14 -23.11 18.01 -25.07
N ASN A 15 -23.12 17.74 -26.39
CA ASN A 15 -22.01 17.03 -27.03
C ASN A 15 -20.71 17.87 -27.04
N VAL A 16 -20.81 19.16 -27.34
CA VAL A 16 -19.68 20.09 -27.32
C VAL A 16 -19.10 20.20 -25.88
N PHE A 17 -19.97 20.28 -24.86
CA PHE A 17 -19.53 20.29 -23.44
C PHE A 17 -18.84 18.98 -23.06
N LEU A 18 -19.38 17.83 -23.44
CA LEU A 18 -18.78 16.50 -23.22
C LEU A 18 -17.45 16.36 -23.96
N THR A 19 -17.34 16.83 -25.18
CA THR A 19 -16.09 16.79 -25.96
C THR A 19 -15.03 17.72 -25.36
N LEU A 20 -15.42 18.91 -24.94
CA LEU A 20 -14.52 19.85 -24.23
C LEU A 20 -14.06 19.27 -22.88
N LEU A 21 -14.95 18.65 -22.12
CA LEU A 21 -14.63 17.96 -20.88
C LEU A 21 -13.66 16.79 -21.13
N MET A 22 -13.88 16.04 -22.21
CA MET A 22 -13.01 14.94 -22.59
C MET A 22 -11.62 15.43 -23.06
N ILE A 23 -11.55 16.55 -23.78
CA ILE A 23 -10.29 17.19 -24.19
C ILE A 23 -9.53 17.74 -22.98
N VAL A 24 -10.21 18.34 -22.00
CA VAL A 24 -9.60 18.82 -20.76
C VAL A 24 -9.07 17.66 -19.92
N VAL A 25 -9.76 16.52 -19.90
CA VAL A 25 -9.30 15.30 -19.18
C VAL A 25 -8.11 14.63 -19.90
N LEU A 26 -8.02 14.76 -21.25
CA LEU A 26 -6.93 14.17 -22.03
C LEU A 26 -5.68 15.06 -22.16
N SER A 27 -5.74 16.33 -21.74
CA SER A 27 -4.65 17.30 -21.95
C SER A 27 -3.65 17.42 -20.79
N VAL A 28 -3.76 16.60 -19.74
CA VAL A 28 -2.83 16.62 -18.58
C VAL A 28 -2.16 15.26 -18.45
N SER A 29 -1.32 14.90 -19.40
CA SER A 29 -0.42 13.75 -19.22
C SER A 29 1.03 14.27 -19.16
N GLU A 30 1.42 14.78 -18.00
CA GLU A 30 2.82 14.74 -17.62
C GLU A 30 3.18 13.28 -17.35
N VAL A 31 4.16 12.75 -18.07
CA VAL A 31 4.72 11.42 -17.80
C VAL A 31 5.50 11.54 -16.50
N ARG A 32 4.87 11.18 -15.39
CA ARG A 32 5.53 11.02 -14.09
C ARG A 32 5.62 9.54 -13.77
N ALA A 33 6.77 9.10 -13.30
CA ALA A 33 6.95 7.72 -12.85
C ALA A 33 6.24 7.53 -11.50
N GLN A 34 5.65 6.36 -11.30
CA GLN A 34 5.08 5.95 -10.02
C GLN A 34 6.20 5.88 -8.97
N TYR A 35 6.03 6.57 -7.84
CA TYR A 35 6.99 6.56 -6.75
C TYR A 35 6.69 5.46 -5.70
N ASP A 36 5.42 5.27 -5.34
CA ASP A 36 5.03 4.31 -4.31
C ASP A 36 4.86 2.89 -4.87
N VAL A 37 5.41 1.93 -4.14
CA VAL A 37 5.24 0.49 -4.43
C VAL A 37 3.89 0.01 -3.90
N VAL A 38 3.18 -0.80 -4.69
CA VAL A 38 1.96 -1.48 -4.30
C VAL A 38 2.20 -2.98 -4.26
N PHE A 39 2.08 -3.56 -3.08
CA PHE A 39 2.26 -5.00 -2.88
C PHE A 39 1.01 -5.80 -3.24
N SER A 40 1.20 -6.99 -3.79
CA SER A 40 0.10 -7.93 -4.07
C SER A 40 -0.60 -8.40 -2.80
N HIS A 41 0.14 -8.51 -1.67
CA HIS A 41 -0.39 -8.82 -0.33
C HIS A 41 -0.81 -7.57 0.46
N TYR A 42 -1.24 -6.50 -0.21
CA TYR A 42 -1.64 -5.23 0.44
C TYR A 42 -2.65 -5.42 1.60
N PHE A 43 -3.50 -6.44 1.53
CA PHE A 43 -4.50 -6.77 2.54
C PHE A 43 -3.94 -7.35 3.86
N ASP A 44 -2.68 -7.75 3.88
CA ASP A 44 -1.94 -8.16 5.09
C ASP A 44 -0.94 -7.08 5.54
N MET A 45 -0.67 -6.08 4.68
CA MET A 45 0.26 -4.96 4.90
C MET A 45 -0.44 -3.59 4.83
N GLU A 46 -1.60 -3.45 5.48
CA GLU A 46 -2.43 -2.24 5.36
C GLU A 46 -1.75 -0.98 5.90
N THR A 47 -0.81 -1.10 6.84
CA THR A 47 -0.01 0.02 7.34
C THR A 47 0.88 0.63 6.26
N SER A 48 1.33 -0.15 5.26
CA SER A 48 2.22 0.33 4.19
C SER A 48 1.64 1.49 3.37
N PHE A 49 0.31 1.60 3.32
CA PHE A 49 -0.39 2.67 2.61
C PHE A 49 -1.36 3.46 3.48
N ASN A 50 -1.73 2.98 4.69
CA ASN A 50 -2.68 3.67 5.57
C ASN A 50 -2.26 3.61 7.04
N PRO A 51 -1.71 4.70 7.59
CA PRO A 51 -1.29 4.73 8.99
C PRO A 51 -2.44 4.57 9.99
N GLY A 52 -3.70 4.80 9.60
CA GLY A 52 -4.88 4.56 10.44
C GLY A 52 -5.08 3.09 10.79
N ALA A 53 -4.46 2.16 10.05
CA ALA A 53 -4.52 0.73 10.34
C ALA A 53 -3.57 0.29 11.48
N ALA A 54 -2.62 1.13 11.90
CA ALA A 54 -1.65 0.77 12.94
C ALA A 54 -2.34 0.46 14.28
N GLY A 55 -1.98 -0.67 14.88
CA GLY A 55 -2.54 -1.12 16.16
C GLY A 55 -4.03 -1.47 16.15
N LYS A 56 -4.64 -1.72 14.99
CA LYS A 56 -6.06 -2.12 14.87
C LYS A 56 -6.34 -3.48 15.51
N ASP A 57 -5.39 -4.39 15.47
CA ASP A 57 -5.46 -5.71 16.09
C ASP A 57 -4.82 -5.70 17.48
N PRO A 58 -5.34 -6.46 18.47
CA PRO A 58 -4.75 -6.54 19.82
C PRO A 58 -3.49 -7.44 19.84
N LYS A 59 -2.62 -7.31 18.86
CA LYS A 59 -1.44 -8.12 18.61
C LYS A 59 -0.27 -7.24 18.20
N LEU A 60 0.94 -7.71 18.47
CA LEU A 60 2.11 -7.24 17.75
C LEU A 60 2.08 -7.90 16.36
N ASN A 61 2.02 -7.11 15.31
CA ASN A 61 2.11 -7.56 13.93
C ASN A 61 3.51 -7.22 13.42
N ILE A 62 4.19 -8.19 12.85
CA ILE A 62 5.47 -8.00 12.15
C ILE A 62 5.28 -8.54 10.75
N ASN A 63 5.55 -7.73 9.74
CA ASN A 63 5.42 -8.11 8.34
C ASN A 63 6.72 -7.83 7.61
N ALA A 64 7.05 -8.70 6.68
CA ALA A 64 8.14 -8.52 5.73
C ALA A 64 7.66 -8.95 4.35
N ALA A 65 8.09 -8.24 3.31
CA ALA A 65 7.83 -8.61 1.93
C ALA A 65 9.06 -8.31 1.08
N TYR A 66 9.22 -9.12 0.05
CA TYR A 66 10.19 -8.89 -1.02
C TYR A 66 9.47 -9.07 -2.35
N ALA A 67 9.45 -8.02 -3.13
CA ALA A 67 8.88 -8.01 -4.47
C ALA A 67 10.00 -7.87 -5.51
N MET A 68 9.87 -8.61 -6.59
CA MET A 68 10.71 -8.53 -7.78
C MET A 68 9.78 -8.33 -8.97
N ASP A 69 9.68 -7.09 -9.43
CA ASP A 69 8.79 -6.75 -10.53
C ASP A 69 9.50 -6.92 -11.87
N MET A 70 8.71 -7.29 -12.90
CA MET A 70 9.21 -7.45 -14.26
C MET A 70 10.46 -8.35 -14.34
N ALA A 71 10.40 -9.52 -13.69
CA ALA A 71 11.52 -10.45 -13.65
C ALA A 71 11.97 -10.85 -15.07
N GLY A 72 13.27 -10.76 -15.33
CA GLY A 72 13.87 -11.03 -16.65
C GLY A 72 14.29 -9.77 -17.40
N PHE A 73 13.95 -8.57 -16.93
CA PHE A 73 14.56 -7.33 -17.41
C PHE A 73 15.83 -7.02 -16.61
N GLU A 74 16.79 -6.41 -17.29
CA GLU A 74 17.97 -5.85 -16.65
C GLU A 74 17.56 -4.69 -15.74
N HIS A 75 18.13 -4.59 -14.54
CA HIS A 75 17.78 -3.59 -13.52
C HIS A 75 16.27 -3.54 -13.15
N ASN A 76 15.62 -4.70 -13.17
CA ASN A 76 14.20 -4.79 -12.79
C ASN A 76 13.94 -4.26 -11.38
N PRO A 77 12.77 -3.67 -11.12
CA PRO A 77 12.42 -3.16 -9.79
C PRO A 77 12.46 -4.26 -8.73
N GLN A 78 13.05 -3.94 -7.57
CA GLN A 78 13.16 -4.85 -6.43
C GLN A 78 12.88 -4.08 -5.14
N THR A 79 11.85 -4.51 -4.43
CA THR A 79 11.42 -3.85 -3.19
C THR A 79 11.54 -4.78 -2.01
N ALA A 80 12.23 -4.33 -0.97
CA ALA A 80 12.24 -4.94 0.35
C ALA A 80 11.42 -4.08 1.32
N TYR A 81 10.52 -4.70 2.06
CA TYR A 81 9.66 -4.06 3.05
C TYR A 81 9.70 -4.82 4.36
N ILE A 82 9.75 -4.09 5.48
CA ILE A 82 9.55 -4.64 6.81
C ILE A 82 8.76 -3.64 7.64
N SER A 83 7.81 -4.14 8.43
CA SER A 83 7.04 -3.32 9.37
C SER A 83 6.78 -4.06 10.67
N ALA A 84 6.57 -3.26 11.71
CA ALA A 84 6.05 -3.75 12.98
C ALA A 84 5.05 -2.73 13.53
N ASP A 85 3.86 -3.19 13.92
CA ASP A 85 2.86 -2.34 14.57
C ASP A 85 2.21 -3.05 15.75
N MET A 86 1.81 -2.28 16.75
CA MET A 86 1.13 -2.80 17.93
C MET A 86 0.19 -1.77 18.56
N PRO A 87 -0.88 -2.20 19.23
CA PRO A 87 -1.70 -1.32 20.04
C PRO A 87 -1.06 -1.10 21.43
N PHE A 88 -1.32 0.07 21.99
CA PHE A 88 -1.04 0.37 23.39
C PHE A 88 -2.19 1.17 24.00
N ARG A 89 -2.25 1.20 25.35
CA ARG A 89 -3.26 2.00 26.07
C ARG A 89 -2.61 3.20 26.74
N PHE A 90 -3.16 4.37 26.45
CA PHE A 90 -2.76 5.62 27.08
C PHE A 90 -4.01 6.50 27.31
N LEU A 91 -4.12 7.17 28.46
CA LEU A 91 -5.27 8.03 28.85
C LEU A 91 -6.63 7.38 28.60
N ASN A 92 -6.78 6.10 28.98
CA ASN A 92 -8.01 5.29 28.80
C ASN A 92 -8.45 5.09 27.33
N ALA A 93 -7.66 5.47 26.38
CA ALA A 93 -7.86 5.25 24.96
C ALA A 93 -6.91 4.15 24.41
N THR A 94 -7.30 3.53 23.32
CA THR A 94 -6.44 2.61 22.58
C THR A 94 -5.76 3.39 21.46
N HIS A 95 -4.46 3.22 21.37
CA HIS A 95 -3.62 3.83 20.34
C HIS A 95 -2.85 2.74 19.61
N GLY A 96 -2.41 3.01 18.40
CA GLY A 96 -1.47 2.19 17.64
C GLY A 96 -0.15 2.93 17.46
N CYS A 97 0.94 2.20 17.47
CA CYS A 97 2.24 2.68 17.03
C CYS A 97 2.88 1.65 16.11
N GLY A 98 3.73 2.11 15.21
CA GLY A 98 4.43 1.24 14.27
C GLY A 98 5.69 1.87 13.73
N LEU A 99 6.51 1.01 13.16
CA LEU A 99 7.72 1.35 12.41
C LEU A 99 7.68 0.63 11.07
N GLU A 100 8.13 1.29 10.03
CA GLU A 100 8.26 0.72 8.68
C GLU A 100 9.59 1.09 8.07
N PHE A 101 10.14 0.15 7.35
CA PHE A 101 11.31 0.34 6.51
C PHE A 101 10.98 -0.20 5.12
N THR A 102 11.25 0.59 4.09
CA THR A 102 11.14 0.20 2.69
C THR A 102 12.43 0.55 1.99
N ASN A 103 12.94 -0.35 1.19
CA ASN A 103 14.02 -0.10 0.25
C ASN A 103 13.57 -0.58 -1.12
N ASP A 104 13.48 0.34 -2.06
CA ASP A 104 13.02 0.11 -3.42
C ASP A 104 14.12 0.50 -4.40
N LYS A 105 14.55 -0.47 -5.21
CA LYS A 105 15.52 -0.27 -6.29
C LYS A 105 14.78 -0.25 -7.61
N LEU A 106 14.85 0.85 -8.32
CA LEU A 106 14.22 1.07 -9.61
C LEU A 106 15.28 1.57 -10.62
N GLY A 107 15.80 0.67 -11.45
CA GLY A 107 16.90 1.01 -12.33
C GLY A 107 18.14 1.49 -11.53
N LEU A 108 18.59 2.70 -11.81
CA LEU A 108 19.72 3.36 -11.13
C LEU A 108 19.33 4.11 -9.85
N PHE A 109 18.02 4.18 -9.54
CA PHE A 109 17.51 4.81 -8.32
C PHE A 109 17.40 3.79 -7.19
N ASN A 110 17.68 4.25 -5.97
CA ASN A 110 17.43 3.51 -4.75
C ASN A 110 16.69 4.41 -3.76
N HIS A 111 15.40 4.11 -3.56
CA HIS A 111 14.49 4.83 -2.67
C HIS A 111 14.44 4.11 -1.33
N THR A 112 14.96 4.74 -0.28
CA THR A 112 14.89 4.20 1.08
C THR A 112 13.95 5.06 1.92
N ARG A 113 12.99 4.43 2.59
CA ARG A 113 12.03 5.11 3.47
C ARG A 113 12.03 4.46 4.85
N LEU A 114 12.23 5.28 5.88
CA LEU A 114 12.04 4.90 7.28
C LEU A 114 10.88 5.71 7.85
N SER A 115 9.88 5.04 8.42
CA SER A 115 8.66 5.69 8.88
C SER A 115 8.30 5.29 10.31
N ILE A 116 7.74 6.27 11.03
CA ILE A 116 7.11 6.08 12.34
C ILE A 116 5.62 6.34 12.17
N LEU A 117 4.79 5.40 12.64
CA LEU A 117 3.34 5.47 12.56
C LEU A 117 2.74 5.65 13.95
N TYR A 118 1.71 6.48 14.00
CA TYR A 118 0.84 6.63 15.15
C TYR A 118 -0.61 6.63 14.71
N ALA A 119 -1.49 5.94 15.45
CA ALA A 119 -2.92 5.97 15.23
C ALA A 119 -3.70 6.06 16.55
N ASN A 120 -4.77 6.82 16.55
CA ASN A 120 -5.77 6.81 17.63
C ASN A 120 -6.92 5.89 17.21
N GLN A 121 -7.20 4.85 18.02
CA GLN A 121 -8.20 3.83 17.75
C GLN A 121 -9.47 4.12 18.56
N GLN A 122 -10.50 4.65 17.91
CA GLN A 122 -11.77 5.04 18.56
C GLN A 122 -12.89 4.05 18.27
N ARG A 123 -13.69 3.71 19.26
CA ARG A 123 -14.90 2.93 19.05
C ARG A 123 -16.02 3.83 18.54
N LEU A 124 -16.50 3.56 17.33
CA LEU A 124 -17.52 4.36 16.66
C LEU A 124 -18.50 3.45 15.92
N PHE A 125 -19.81 3.70 16.03
CA PHE A 125 -20.87 2.96 15.31
C PHE A 125 -20.76 1.42 15.36
N GLY A 126 -20.28 0.88 16.49
CA GLY A 126 -20.11 -0.57 16.70
C GLY A 126 -18.93 -1.18 15.96
N GLY A 127 -18.02 -0.36 15.44
CA GLY A 127 -16.72 -0.69 14.87
C GLY A 127 -15.61 0.08 15.55
N THR A 128 -14.45 0.08 14.93
CA THR A 128 -13.26 0.85 15.34
C THR A 128 -12.81 1.74 14.20
N LEU A 129 -12.68 3.04 14.49
CA LEU A 129 -12.09 4.04 13.59
C LEU A 129 -10.68 4.34 14.06
N GLY A 130 -9.70 4.03 13.21
CA GLY A 130 -8.31 4.46 13.36
C GLY A 130 -8.07 5.77 12.61
N ILE A 131 -7.54 6.76 13.32
CA ILE A 131 -7.09 8.03 12.75
C ILE A 131 -5.58 8.05 12.89
N GLY A 132 -4.85 7.95 11.76
CA GLY A 132 -3.42 7.74 11.74
C GLY A 132 -2.64 8.87 11.11
N LEU A 133 -1.42 9.04 11.61
CA LEU A 133 -0.39 9.91 11.08
C LEU A 133 0.90 9.12 10.91
N GLN A 134 1.68 9.46 9.92
CA GLN A 134 2.99 8.88 9.66
C GLN A 134 3.97 9.99 9.37
N LEU A 135 5.14 9.88 9.99
CA LEU A 135 6.33 10.69 9.73
C LEU A 135 7.35 9.79 9.06
N SER A 136 7.88 10.21 7.93
CA SER A 136 8.85 9.44 7.15
C SER A 136 10.11 10.25 6.86
N LEU A 137 11.24 9.58 6.88
CA LEU A 137 12.50 10.04 6.31
C LEU A 137 12.69 9.34 4.98
N LEU A 138 12.73 10.11 3.91
CA LEU A 138 13.05 9.66 2.56
C LEU A 138 14.53 9.87 2.33
N ALA A 139 15.22 8.85 1.82
CA ALA A 139 16.62 8.92 1.41
C ALA A 139 16.72 8.35 -0.01
N GLU A 140 17.07 9.22 -0.92
CA GLU A 140 17.16 8.95 -2.35
C GLU A 140 18.63 8.84 -2.76
N LYS A 141 18.92 7.86 -3.58
CA LYS A 141 20.25 7.64 -4.13
C LYS A 141 20.11 7.37 -5.62
N PHE A 142 20.90 8.08 -6.41
CA PHE A 142 21.05 7.82 -7.84
C PHE A 142 22.49 7.43 -8.11
N ASP A 143 22.70 6.32 -8.81
CA ASP A 143 24.02 5.83 -9.20
C ASP A 143 24.25 6.05 -10.71
N GLY A 144 24.86 7.18 -11.03
CA GLY A 144 25.18 7.53 -12.41
C GLY A 144 26.45 6.84 -12.96
N SER A 145 27.17 6.06 -12.14
CA SER A 145 28.40 5.38 -12.57
C SER A 145 28.18 4.24 -13.57
N GLU A 146 26.94 3.71 -13.61
CA GLU A 146 26.53 2.65 -14.53
C GLU A 146 25.90 3.19 -15.84
N LEU A 147 25.86 4.53 -16.03
CA LEU A 147 25.38 5.13 -17.26
C LEU A 147 26.40 4.94 -18.38
N ASP A 148 26.03 4.22 -19.41
CA ASP A 148 26.79 4.14 -20.68
C ASP A 148 26.40 5.38 -21.54
N LEU A 149 27.24 6.41 -21.48
CA LEU A 149 27.05 7.64 -22.21
C LEU A 149 27.88 7.60 -23.49
N ASP A 150 27.22 7.57 -24.65
CA ASP A 150 27.85 7.65 -25.97
C ASP A 150 28.71 8.93 -26.17
N VAL A 151 28.44 9.97 -25.38
CA VAL A 151 29.18 11.25 -25.37
C VAL A 151 29.65 11.53 -23.96
N GLY A 152 30.92 11.41 -23.70
CA GLY A 152 31.59 11.37 -22.40
C GLY A 152 31.51 12.63 -21.52
N SER A 153 30.62 13.58 -21.76
CA SER A 153 30.32 14.70 -20.84
C SER A 153 29.04 15.44 -21.23
N ASP A 154 27.89 14.86 -20.90
CA ASP A 154 26.66 15.64 -20.86
C ASP A 154 26.54 16.27 -19.45
N PRO A 155 26.59 17.61 -19.30
CA PRO A 155 26.46 18.28 -17.99
C PRO A 155 25.13 18.01 -17.31
N ALA A 156 24.09 17.54 -18.03
CA ALA A 156 22.81 17.21 -17.49
C ALA A 156 22.78 15.90 -16.69
N PHE A 157 23.76 15.02 -16.93
CA PHE A 157 23.86 13.72 -16.25
C PHE A 157 25.08 13.67 -15.34
N THR A 158 24.84 13.44 -14.07
CA THR A 158 25.91 13.19 -13.10
C THR A 158 26.37 11.76 -13.26
N THR A 159 27.62 11.56 -13.69
CA THR A 159 28.29 10.24 -13.74
C THR A 159 28.75 9.76 -12.37
N SER A 160 28.49 10.51 -11.32
CA SER A 160 28.80 10.18 -9.94
C SER A 160 27.54 9.77 -9.17
N GLN A 161 27.76 9.12 -8.03
CA GLN A 161 26.69 8.79 -7.10
C GLN A 161 26.25 10.06 -6.35
N VAL A 162 24.95 10.36 -6.39
CA VAL A 162 24.33 11.47 -5.67
C VAL A 162 23.28 10.97 -4.69
N ASN A 163 23.16 11.64 -3.54
CA ASN A 163 22.23 11.29 -2.49
C ASN A 163 21.46 12.54 -2.05
N GLY A 164 20.21 12.35 -1.65
CA GLY A 164 19.39 13.38 -1.07
C GLY A 164 18.47 12.84 0.01
N GLN A 165 17.96 13.70 0.87
CA GLN A 165 17.05 13.31 1.93
C GLN A 165 15.93 14.34 2.09
N ALA A 166 14.75 13.89 2.49
CA ALA A 166 13.63 14.76 2.83
C ALA A 166 12.76 14.13 3.93
N ILE A 167 12.05 15.01 4.64
CA ILE A 167 11.04 14.61 5.62
C ILE A 167 9.67 14.67 4.95
N ASP A 168 8.83 13.67 5.23
CA ASP A 168 7.52 13.53 4.63
C ASP A 168 6.46 13.15 5.67
N PHE A 169 5.22 13.57 5.40
CA PHE A 169 4.07 13.29 6.25
C PHE A 169 2.98 12.58 5.47
N SER A 170 2.31 11.65 6.14
CA SER A 170 1.15 10.93 5.63
C SER A 170 0.05 10.88 6.67
N ALA A 171 -1.21 10.79 6.24
CA ALA A 171 -2.36 10.66 7.11
C ALA A 171 -3.34 9.62 6.58
N GLY A 172 -4.12 9.01 7.49
CA GLY A 172 -5.10 8.01 7.08
C GLY A 172 -6.22 7.80 8.08
N LEU A 173 -7.33 7.35 7.54
CA LEU A 173 -8.52 6.93 8.26
C LEU A 173 -8.77 5.46 7.93
N TYR A 174 -9.00 4.63 8.93
CA TYR A 174 -9.29 3.22 8.75
C TYR A 174 -10.44 2.79 9.66
N TYR A 175 -11.56 2.41 9.07
CA TYR A 175 -12.72 1.93 9.81
C TYR A 175 -12.91 0.44 9.60
N SER A 176 -13.02 -0.32 10.69
CA SER A 176 -13.29 -1.76 10.65
C SER A 176 -14.47 -2.12 11.55
N ARG A 177 -15.36 -2.98 11.05
CA ARG A 177 -16.51 -3.47 11.80
C ARG A 177 -16.83 -4.91 11.41
N LYS A 178 -16.69 -5.86 12.35
CA LYS A 178 -17.00 -7.30 12.16
C LYS A 178 -16.37 -7.87 10.86
N ALA A 179 -17.15 -7.87 9.78
CA ALA A 179 -16.79 -8.52 8.53
C ALA A 179 -16.27 -7.57 7.46
N PHE A 180 -16.39 -6.25 7.63
CA PHE A 180 -15.98 -5.30 6.61
C PHE A 180 -14.99 -4.26 7.17
N TYR A 181 -14.22 -3.70 6.28
CA TYR A 181 -13.39 -2.53 6.54
C TYR A 181 -13.40 -1.58 5.34
N VAL A 182 -13.12 -0.33 5.62
CA VAL A 182 -12.87 0.71 4.63
C VAL A 182 -11.74 1.61 5.14
N GLY A 183 -10.91 2.10 4.25
CA GLY A 183 -9.81 3.00 4.57
C GLY A 183 -9.59 4.03 3.50
N LEU A 184 -9.20 5.22 3.92
CA LEU A 184 -8.75 6.31 3.06
C LEU A 184 -7.44 6.85 3.62
N SER A 185 -6.47 7.11 2.77
CA SER A 185 -5.20 7.70 3.18
C SER A 185 -4.58 8.56 2.09
N ALA A 186 -3.73 9.44 2.52
CA ALA A 186 -2.90 10.25 1.65
C ALA A 186 -1.46 10.19 2.15
N LYS A 187 -0.53 9.87 1.25
CA LYS A 187 0.90 9.86 1.49
C LYS A 187 1.54 11.04 0.78
N HIS A 188 2.74 11.38 1.21
CA HIS A 188 3.52 12.47 0.64
C HIS A 188 2.75 13.81 0.64
N LEU A 189 2.06 14.12 1.76
CA LEU A 189 1.25 15.33 1.92
C LEU A 189 2.06 16.62 1.78
N THR A 190 3.34 16.57 2.08
CA THR A 190 4.27 17.70 1.93
C THR A 190 4.80 17.84 0.51
N SER A 191 4.53 16.84 -0.36
CA SER A 191 5.10 16.74 -1.71
C SER A 191 6.59 17.09 -1.72
N PRO A 192 7.42 16.36 -0.91
CA PRO A 192 8.77 16.77 -0.62
C PRO A 192 9.63 16.75 -1.88
N LYS A 193 10.54 17.72 -1.94
CA LYS A 193 11.59 17.79 -2.94
C LYS A 193 12.88 17.27 -2.32
N VAL A 194 13.48 16.31 -2.99
CA VAL A 194 14.77 15.74 -2.62
C VAL A 194 15.82 16.27 -3.60
N GLU A 195 16.75 17.05 -3.07
CA GLU A 195 17.87 17.58 -3.86
C GLU A 195 18.87 16.45 -4.10
N LEU A 196 19.16 16.15 -5.36
CA LEU A 196 20.13 15.13 -5.82
C LEU A 196 21.33 15.82 -6.45
N GLY A 197 22.36 16.08 -5.64
CA GLY A 197 23.51 16.88 -6.05
C GLY A 197 23.17 18.37 -6.17
N GLU A 198 23.90 19.09 -7.04
CA GLU A 198 23.76 20.54 -7.16
C GLU A 198 22.70 21.00 -8.18
N LEU A 199 22.31 20.12 -9.12
CA LEU A 199 21.53 20.49 -10.30
C LEU A 199 20.19 19.75 -10.42
N ASN A 200 20.00 18.64 -9.72
CA ASN A 200 18.82 17.80 -9.90
C ASN A 200 17.97 17.78 -8.64
N GLU A 201 16.65 17.80 -8.82
CA GLU A 201 15.69 17.59 -7.75
C GLU A 201 14.68 16.49 -8.14
N LEU A 202 14.35 15.62 -7.20
CA LEU A 202 13.27 14.65 -7.32
C LEU A 202 12.08 15.16 -6.49
N GLN A 203 10.97 15.46 -7.14
CA GLN A 203 9.73 15.83 -6.46
C GLN A 203 8.86 14.61 -6.28
N VAL A 204 8.54 14.26 -5.04
CA VAL A 204 7.62 13.17 -4.70
C VAL A 204 6.21 13.73 -4.62
N SER A 205 5.33 13.29 -5.52
CA SER A 205 3.95 13.76 -5.58
C SER A 205 3.10 13.09 -4.49
N ALA A 206 2.06 13.82 -4.01
CA ALA A 206 1.10 13.25 -3.07
C ALA A 206 0.33 12.09 -3.71
N SER A 207 0.18 11.00 -2.97
CA SER A 207 -0.52 9.79 -3.39
C SER A 207 -1.73 9.53 -2.50
N TYR A 208 -2.87 9.18 -3.09
CA TYR A 208 -4.13 8.95 -2.41
C TYR A 208 -4.54 7.49 -2.56
N TYR A 209 -4.98 6.90 -1.45
CA TYR A 209 -5.37 5.49 -1.38
C TYR A 209 -6.78 5.35 -0.85
N ALA A 210 -7.54 4.42 -1.45
CA ALA A 210 -8.83 3.97 -0.95
C ALA A 210 -8.83 2.45 -0.88
N THR A 211 -9.20 1.87 0.25
CA THR A 211 -9.29 0.42 0.42
C THR A 211 -10.61 0.02 1.01
N ALA A 212 -11.07 -1.16 0.65
CA ALA A 212 -12.25 -1.78 1.24
C ALA A 212 -12.11 -3.30 1.22
N GLY A 213 -12.79 -3.97 2.14
CA GLY A 213 -12.83 -5.41 2.13
C GLY A 213 -14.00 -5.98 2.91
N TYR A 214 -14.36 -7.21 2.56
CA TYR A 214 -15.45 -7.94 3.20
C TYR A 214 -15.11 -9.42 3.36
N THR A 215 -15.52 -9.98 4.51
CA THR A 215 -15.36 -11.40 4.83
C THR A 215 -16.70 -12.11 4.78
N PHE A 216 -16.90 -12.96 3.81
CA PHE A 216 -18.08 -13.82 3.67
C PHE A 216 -17.84 -15.14 4.42
N LYS A 217 -18.69 -15.43 5.39
CA LYS A 217 -18.72 -16.73 6.07
C LYS A 217 -19.55 -17.70 5.24
N LEU A 218 -18.98 -18.81 4.85
CA LEU A 218 -19.68 -19.85 4.12
C LEU A 218 -20.41 -20.79 5.07
N ARG A 219 -21.30 -21.63 4.53
CA ARG A 219 -22.03 -22.64 5.31
C ARG A 219 -21.07 -23.64 5.98
N ASN A 220 -19.96 -23.96 5.32
CA ASN A 220 -18.89 -24.71 5.92
C ASN A 220 -18.02 -23.77 6.79
N PRO A 221 -17.95 -23.99 8.14
CA PRO A 221 -17.18 -23.12 9.03
C PRO A 221 -15.67 -23.13 8.79
N MET A 222 -15.16 -24.15 8.10
CA MET A 222 -13.74 -24.21 7.72
C MET A 222 -13.40 -23.30 6.54
N LEU A 223 -14.41 -22.83 5.80
CA LEU A 223 -14.22 -22.03 4.59
C LEU A 223 -14.71 -20.61 4.78
N GLN A 224 -13.92 -19.65 4.32
CA GLN A 224 -14.29 -18.24 4.25
C GLN A 224 -13.83 -17.65 2.91
N VAL A 225 -14.65 -16.78 2.33
CA VAL A 225 -14.22 -15.96 1.21
C VAL A 225 -13.92 -14.56 1.73
N LYS A 226 -12.71 -14.06 1.47
CA LYS A 226 -12.34 -12.67 1.75
C LYS A 226 -12.15 -11.94 0.43
N THR A 227 -12.88 -10.85 0.28
CA THR A 227 -12.68 -9.92 -0.83
C THR A 227 -12.02 -8.65 -0.30
N SER A 228 -11.17 -8.07 -1.10
CA SER A 228 -10.53 -6.78 -0.82
C SER A 228 -10.33 -6.01 -2.10
N ALA A 229 -10.31 -4.69 -1.99
CA ALA A 229 -9.99 -3.80 -3.07
C ALA A 229 -9.05 -2.70 -2.56
N LEU A 230 -8.10 -2.32 -3.38
CA LEU A 230 -7.22 -1.18 -3.17
C LEU A 230 -7.22 -0.36 -4.45
N ALA A 231 -7.53 0.92 -4.34
CA ALA A 231 -7.36 1.88 -5.41
C ALA A 231 -6.35 2.94 -4.95
N TYR A 232 -5.46 3.35 -5.84
CA TYR A 232 -4.56 4.43 -5.55
C TYR A 232 -4.34 5.33 -6.77
N THR A 233 -3.98 6.58 -6.51
CA THR A 233 -3.59 7.55 -7.54
C THR A 233 -2.61 8.55 -6.98
N ASP A 234 -1.67 8.96 -7.80
CA ASP A 234 -0.74 10.08 -7.56
C ASP A 234 -1.13 11.34 -8.35
N GLY A 235 -2.36 11.35 -8.91
CA GLY A 235 -2.89 12.41 -9.76
C GLY A 235 -2.54 12.24 -11.25
N VAL A 236 -1.59 11.38 -11.60
CA VAL A 236 -1.19 11.07 -12.99
C VAL A 236 -1.61 9.65 -13.35
N MET A 237 -1.25 8.70 -12.52
CA MET A 237 -1.60 7.30 -12.68
C MET A 237 -2.69 6.89 -11.70
N THR A 238 -3.57 6.01 -12.12
CA THR A 238 -4.57 5.38 -11.25
C THR A 238 -4.50 3.88 -11.44
N ARG A 239 -4.34 3.15 -10.33
CA ARG A 239 -4.40 1.69 -10.28
C ARG A 239 -5.49 1.26 -9.31
N ALA A 240 -6.18 0.18 -9.64
CA ALA A 240 -7.12 -0.48 -8.74
C ALA A 240 -6.91 -1.99 -8.80
N ASP A 241 -6.81 -2.60 -7.64
CA ASP A 241 -6.65 -4.04 -7.48
C ASP A 241 -7.86 -4.61 -6.74
N ILE A 242 -8.49 -5.62 -7.31
CA ILE A 242 -9.64 -6.32 -6.72
C ILE A 242 -9.21 -7.77 -6.47
N THR A 243 -9.20 -8.18 -5.21
CA THR A 243 -8.70 -9.48 -4.79
C THR A 243 -9.79 -10.33 -4.17
N GLY A 244 -9.90 -11.58 -4.62
CA GLY A 244 -10.74 -12.61 -4.02
C GLY A 244 -9.88 -13.75 -3.49
N ARG A 245 -10.08 -14.13 -2.20
CA ARG A 245 -9.33 -15.23 -1.56
C ARG A 245 -10.27 -16.21 -0.91
N LEU A 246 -10.08 -17.50 -1.18
CA LEU A 246 -10.72 -18.59 -0.45
C LEU A 246 -9.77 -19.06 0.66
N ILE A 247 -10.21 -18.98 1.91
CA ILE A 247 -9.44 -19.33 3.08
C ILE A 247 -9.99 -20.62 3.66
N TYR A 248 -9.14 -21.63 3.80
CA TYR A 248 -9.41 -22.87 4.49
C TYR A 248 -8.74 -22.87 5.86
N THR A 249 -9.53 -23.02 6.91
CA THR A 249 -9.05 -23.06 8.30
C THR A 249 -9.39 -24.42 8.92
N SER A 250 -8.36 -25.17 9.27
CA SER A 250 -8.43 -26.40 10.05
C SER A 250 -7.85 -26.13 11.46
N GLU A 251 -8.01 -27.08 12.39
CA GLU A 251 -7.49 -26.93 13.78
C GLU A 251 -6.00 -26.58 13.86
N LYS A 252 -5.20 -27.05 12.91
CA LYS A 252 -3.72 -26.89 12.93
C LYS A 252 -3.15 -26.04 11.79
N ARG A 253 -3.94 -25.74 10.78
CA ARG A 253 -3.45 -25.10 9.54
C ARG A 253 -4.48 -24.12 9.01
N LYS A 254 -4.01 -23.01 8.52
CA LYS A 254 -4.80 -22.08 7.73
C LYS A 254 -4.08 -21.86 6.42
N MET A 255 -4.78 -22.00 5.32
CA MET A 255 -4.24 -21.82 3.97
C MET A 255 -5.19 -20.96 3.17
N TYR A 256 -4.69 -20.30 2.17
CA TYR A 256 -5.54 -19.60 1.20
C TYR A 256 -4.99 -19.74 -0.20
N GLY A 257 -5.90 -19.66 -1.16
CA GLY A 257 -5.63 -19.39 -2.56
C GLY A 257 -6.49 -18.23 -3.01
N GLY A 258 -5.98 -17.42 -3.91
CA GLY A 258 -6.69 -16.23 -4.36
C GLY A 258 -6.25 -15.74 -5.73
N ILE A 259 -7.04 -14.82 -6.26
CA ILE A 259 -6.76 -14.12 -7.50
C ILE A 259 -6.99 -12.63 -7.24
N SER A 260 -6.09 -11.81 -7.73
CA SER A 260 -6.25 -10.36 -7.83
C SER A 260 -6.32 -9.95 -9.29
N TYR A 261 -7.19 -9.03 -9.59
CA TYR A 261 -7.34 -8.44 -10.91
C TYR A 261 -7.14 -6.94 -10.83
N SER A 262 -6.20 -6.45 -11.61
CA SER A 262 -5.93 -5.02 -11.80
C SER A 262 -6.36 -4.65 -13.22
N PRO A 263 -7.49 -3.95 -13.39
CA PRO A 263 -7.95 -3.52 -14.70
C PRO A 263 -6.85 -2.79 -15.48
N THR A 264 -6.68 -3.13 -16.74
CA THR A 264 -5.68 -2.54 -17.65
C THR A 264 -4.20 -2.79 -17.28
N ASN A 265 -3.92 -3.56 -16.22
CA ASN A 265 -2.55 -3.81 -15.78
C ASN A 265 -2.21 -5.31 -15.73
N SER A 266 -2.88 -6.10 -14.89
CA SER A 266 -2.41 -7.46 -14.60
C SER A 266 -3.47 -8.36 -13.96
N VAL A 267 -3.12 -9.66 -13.92
CA VAL A 267 -3.79 -10.68 -13.10
C VAL A 267 -2.75 -11.32 -12.19
N THR A 268 -3.05 -11.43 -10.91
CA THR A 268 -2.14 -11.99 -9.91
C THR A 268 -2.74 -13.25 -9.29
N ALA A 269 -1.98 -14.34 -9.25
CA ALA A 269 -2.29 -15.53 -8.49
C ALA A 269 -1.65 -15.43 -7.09
N LEU A 270 -2.41 -15.79 -6.06
CA LEU A 270 -2.02 -15.67 -4.66
C LEU A 270 -2.16 -17.00 -3.94
N LEU A 271 -1.13 -17.39 -3.21
CA LEU A 271 -1.14 -18.57 -2.35
C LEU A 271 -0.54 -18.20 -0.99
N GLY A 272 -1.01 -18.84 0.09
CA GLY A 272 -0.37 -18.65 1.38
C GLY A 272 -0.87 -19.63 2.43
N MET A 273 -0.09 -19.72 3.52
CA MET A 273 -0.38 -20.59 4.65
C MET A 273 0.12 -20.02 5.97
N ASP A 274 -0.56 -20.40 7.05
CA ASP A 274 -0.12 -20.14 8.42
C ASP A 274 0.56 -21.41 8.96
N ILE A 275 1.80 -21.28 9.38
CA ILE A 275 2.59 -22.35 9.99
C ILE A 275 3.03 -21.89 11.35
N ARG A 276 2.44 -22.43 12.44
CA ARG A 276 2.84 -22.13 13.83
C ARG A 276 2.88 -20.62 14.16
N GLY A 277 1.92 -19.85 13.61
CA GLY A 277 1.82 -18.40 13.85
C GLY A 277 2.62 -17.54 12.87
N ILE A 278 3.41 -18.14 11.98
CA ILE A 278 4.06 -17.46 10.87
C ILE A 278 3.17 -17.62 9.65
N HIS A 279 2.79 -16.51 9.06
CA HIS A 279 2.05 -16.44 7.82
C HIS A 279 3.03 -16.26 6.65
N VAL A 280 3.00 -17.17 5.69
CA VAL A 280 3.82 -17.09 4.47
C VAL A 280 2.90 -16.98 3.28
N GLY A 281 3.14 -16.02 2.42
CA GLY A 281 2.40 -15.79 1.18
C GLY A 281 3.33 -15.66 -0.02
N TYR A 282 2.84 -16.07 -1.16
CA TYR A 282 3.51 -15.89 -2.44
C TYR A 282 2.49 -15.39 -3.47
N ALA A 283 2.91 -14.40 -4.26
CA ALA A 283 2.12 -13.89 -5.38
C ALA A 283 2.93 -13.95 -6.67
N TYR A 284 2.23 -14.27 -7.74
CA TYR A 284 2.73 -14.21 -9.10
C TYR A 284 1.82 -13.33 -9.94
N GLU A 285 2.37 -12.23 -10.46
CA GLU A 285 1.64 -11.24 -11.26
C GLU A 285 2.00 -11.39 -12.74
N CYS A 286 0.98 -11.60 -13.57
CA CYS A 286 1.05 -11.62 -15.02
C CYS A 286 0.53 -10.31 -15.58
N TYR A 287 1.34 -9.57 -16.33
CA TYR A 287 0.92 -8.32 -16.98
C TYR A 287 0.05 -8.58 -18.21
N THR A 288 -1.00 -7.77 -18.38
CA THR A 288 -1.96 -7.85 -19.49
C THR A 288 -1.94 -6.60 -20.37
N ASN A 289 -1.10 -5.61 -20.05
CA ASN A 289 -1.03 -4.30 -20.69
C ASN A 289 -0.08 -4.20 -21.90
N GLY A 290 0.37 -5.34 -22.44
CA GLY A 290 1.27 -5.38 -23.60
C GLY A 290 2.76 -5.25 -23.29
N ILE A 291 3.15 -4.75 -22.13
CA ILE A 291 4.50 -4.85 -21.57
C ILE A 291 4.51 -6.13 -20.73
N SER A 292 4.72 -7.26 -21.37
CA SER A 292 4.74 -8.54 -20.67
C SER A 292 6.16 -9.11 -20.71
N PRO A 293 6.96 -8.88 -19.67
CA PRO A 293 8.15 -9.68 -19.47
C PRO A 293 7.70 -11.12 -19.27
N GLY A 294 8.33 -12.07 -19.98
CA GLY A 294 7.93 -13.47 -19.96
C GLY A 294 7.91 -14.12 -18.57
N ASN A 295 8.54 -13.48 -17.58
CA ASN A 295 8.67 -14.00 -16.22
C ASN A 295 7.76 -13.31 -15.19
N GLY A 296 6.96 -12.28 -15.58
CA GLY A 296 6.02 -11.59 -14.68
C GLY A 296 6.69 -10.92 -13.48
N SER A 297 5.94 -10.75 -12.38
CA SER A 297 6.44 -10.29 -11.09
C SER A 297 6.19 -11.31 -10.00
N HIS A 298 7.11 -11.35 -9.04
CA HIS A 298 7.10 -12.29 -7.93
C HIS A 298 7.13 -11.53 -6.61
N GLU A 299 6.27 -11.91 -5.66
CA GLU A 299 6.27 -11.35 -4.32
C GLU A 299 6.26 -12.48 -3.28
N LEU A 300 7.17 -12.39 -2.33
CA LEU A 300 7.19 -13.23 -1.14
C LEU A 300 6.79 -12.38 0.07
N PHE A 301 5.81 -12.85 0.84
CA PHE A 301 5.33 -12.22 2.06
C PHE A 301 5.55 -13.13 3.26
N VAL A 302 5.98 -12.57 4.38
CA VAL A 302 6.08 -13.25 5.68
C VAL A 302 5.48 -12.35 6.75
N GLY A 303 4.51 -12.86 7.49
CA GLY A 303 3.87 -12.17 8.60
C GLY A 303 3.97 -12.99 9.89
N TYR A 304 4.11 -12.31 11.03
CA TYR A 304 4.05 -12.90 12.36
C TYR A 304 3.15 -12.08 13.27
N LYS A 305 2.20 -12.74 13.95
CA LYS A 305 1.27 -12.09 14.88
C LYS A 305 1.41 -12.68 16.27
N MET A 306 1.82 -11.87 17.25
CA MET A 306 1.98 -12.24 18.65
C MET A 306 0.90 -11.58 19.51
N ASP A 307 0.20 -12.37 20.33
CA ASP A 307 -0.81 -11.86 21.25
C ASP A 307 -0.16 -10.99 22.36
N LEU A 308 -0.67 -9.77 22.52
CA LEU A 308 -0.22 -8.85 23.57
C LEU A 308 -1.20 -8.87 24.74
N ASN A 309 -0.71 -9.17 25.95
CA ASN A 309 -1.47 -9.04 27.19
C ASN A 309 -1.53 -7.55 27.61
N ILE A 310 -2.41 -6.76 26.92
CA ILE A 310 -2.59 -5.32 27.18
C ILE A 310 -3.39 -5.06 28.47
N VAL A 311 -4.05 -6.09 29.01
CA VAL A 311 -4.81 -5.98 30.26
C VAL A 311 -3.83 -5.96 31.43
N LYS A 312 -3.72 -4.83 32.14
CA LYS A 312 -3.07 -4.81 33.47
C LYS A 312 -3.82 -5.81 34.35
N LYS A 313 -3.18 -6.92 34.73
CA LYS A 313 -3.61 -7.70 35.90
C LYS A 313 -3.59 -6.73 37.09
N GLY A 314 -4.78 -6.27 37.48
CA GLY A 314 -4.89 -5.53 38.74
C GLY A 314 -4.28 -6.40 39.85
N LYS A 315 -3.20 -5.97 40.44
CA LYS A 315 -2.76 -6.56 41.73
C LYS A 315 -3.92 -6.29 42.66
N ASN A 316 -4.69 -7.32 43.02
CA ASN A 316 -5.57 -7.28 44.20
C ASN A 316 -4.67 -7.11 45.42
N LEU A 317 -4.44 -5.86 45.82
CA LEU A 317 -3.69 -5.48 47.02
C LEU A 317 -4.50 -5.69 48.31
N HIS A 318 -5.76 -6.11 48.23
CA HIS A 318 -6.59 -6.41 49.37
C HIS A 318 -6.67 -7.93 49.63
N LYS A 319 -5.60 -8.52 50.10
CA LYS A 319 -5.75 -9.68 51.00
C LYS A 319 -6.24 -9.14 52.32
N SER A 320 -7.55 -9.21 52.57
CA SER A 320 -8.10 -9.04 53.91
C SER A 320 -7.49 -10.09 54.82
N VAL A 321 -6.57 -9.70 55.68
CA VAL A 321 -6.13 -10.54 56.78
C VAL A 321 -7.16 -10.38 57.88
N ARG A 322 -8.15 -11.28 57.93
CA ARG A 322 -8.95 -11.49 59.14
C ARG A 322 -8.08 -12.26 60.11
N PHE A 323 -7.58 -11.58 61.16
CA PHE A 323 -7.16 -12.24 62.36
C PHE A 323 -8.43 -12.64 63.13
N LEU A 324 -8.56 -13.93 63.43
CA LEU A 324 -9.42 -14.47 64.45
C LEU A 324 -8.66 -14.39 65.79
#